data_f6255fa9d1e1d3e9f7b74f2a8ada5d39
#
_entry.id   f6255fa9d1e1d3e9f7b74f2a8ada5d39
#
_cell.length_a   1.000
_cell.length_b   1.000
_cell.length_c   1.000
_cell.angle_alpha   90.00
_cell.angle_beta   90.00
_cell.angle_gamma   90.00
#
_symmetry.space_group_name_H-M   'P 1'
#
loop_
_entity.id
_entity.type
_entity.pdbx_description
1 polymer ?
#
loop_
_entity_poly.entity_id
_entity_poly.type
_entity_poly.pdbx_seq_one_letter_code
_entity_poly.pdbx_strand_id
1 'polypeptide(L)'
;ETLIIVEPPTIVVPASQPVQTVYFEPDPEPEEPAAEVFTFREDVPLSAELQEVLWDACQEHKVEYALALGLIETESSFNPEAVSYVGCYGLMQLNPDYFPADLSPAENIQYGVAFIAEKLDQYAGNVGAALTAYNAGHDTGNREYAEKVMAAAERWRTE
;
A
#
# COMPACT_ATOMS: atom_id res chain seq x y z
N GLU A 1 66.86 -51.98 45.58
CA GLU A 1 65.63 -51.20 45.32
C GLU A 1 65.29 -51.36 43.84
N THR A 2 64.20 -52.11 43.55
CA THR A 2 63.75 -52.32 42.17
C THR A 2 62.74 -51.26 41.84
N LEU A 3 63.04 -50.41 40.87
CA LEU A 3 62.13 -49.40 40.37
C LEU A 3 61.09 -50.10 39.43
N ILE A 4 59.84 -50.09 39.88
CA ILE A 4 58.69 -50.52 39.07
C ILE A 4 58.28 -49.33 38.19
N ILE A 5 58.56 -49.44 36.90
CA ILE A 5 58.04 -48.48 35.90
C ILE A 5 56.63 -48.89 35.59
N VAL A 6 55.64 -48.11 36.06
CA VAL A 6 54.23 -48.24 35.67
C VAL A 6 54.05 -47.45 34.39
N GLU A 7 53.81 -48.16 33.28
CA GLU A 7 53.41 -47.51 32.02
C GLU A 7 52.02 -46.89 32.17
N PRO A 8 51.81 -45.66 31.70
CA PRO A 8 50.45 -45.07 31.72
C PRO A 8 49.50 -45.81 30.75
N PRO A 9 48.22 -45.91 31.10
CA PRO A 9 47.24 -46.60 30.24
C PRO A 9 47.13 -45.88 28.88
N THR A 10 47.25 -46.64 27.82
CA THR A 10 47.01 -46.18 26.44
C THR A 10 45.51 -45.87 26.27
N ILE A 11 45.17 -44.62 26.18
CA ILE A 11 43.80 -44.21 25.85
C ILE A 11 43.58 -44.45 24.37
N VAL A 12 42.78 -45.46 24.04
CA VAL A 12 42.30 -45.69 22.66
C VAL A 12 41.17 -44.71 22.40
N VAL A 13 41.46 -43.68 21.63
CA VAL A 13 40.45 -42.75 21.14
C VAL A 13 39.70 -43.48 20.01
N PRO A 14 38.38 -43.70 20.12
CA PRO A 14 37.63 -44.26 19.02
C PRO A 14 37.74 -43.37 17.80
N ALA A 15 38.01 -43.95 16.63
CA ALA A 15 38.01 -43.20 15.38
C ALA A 15 36.69 -42.47 15.23
N SER A 16 36.78 -41.14 15.13
CA SER A 16 35.61 -40.29 14.88
C SER A 16 34.95 -40.68 13.57
N GLN A 17 33.67 -41.02 13.65
CA GLN A 17 32.88 -41.28 12.43
C GLN A 17 32.87 -40.01 11.59
N PRO A 18 32.92 -40.15 10.23
CA PRO A 18 32.80 -38.97 9.40
C PRO A 18 31.51 -38.25 9.70
N VAL A 19 31.64 -36.99 10.07
CA VAL A 19 30.47 -36.11 10.26
C VAL A 19 29.83 -35.96 8.87
N GLN A 20 28.62 -36.52 8.71
CA GLN A 20 27.82 -36.25 7.53
C GLN A 20 27.43 -34.77 7.58
N THR A 21 28.00 -33.97 6.71
CA THR A 21 27.57 -32.57 6.52
C THR A 21 26.21 -32.63 5.85
N VAL A 22 25.17 -32.41 6.62
CA VAL A 22 23.81 -32.19 6.08
C VAL A 22 23.80 -30.83 5.47
N TYR A 23 23.79 -30.76 4.15
CA TYR A 23 23.55 -29.52 3.44
C TYR A 23 22.04 -29.27 3.54
N PHE A 24 21.67 -28.25 4.35
CA PHE A 24 20.34 -27.64 4.26
C PHE A 24 20.38 -26.78 3.00
N GLU A 25 19.63 -27.18 1.98
CA GLU A 25 19.26 -26.24 0.94
C GLU A 25 18.45 -25.14 1.63
N PRO A 26 18.84 -23.86 1.48
CA PRO A 26 17.99 -22.79 2.01
C PRO A 26 16.61 -22.93 1.38
N ASP A 27 15.58 -22.83 2.20
CA ASP A 27 14.21 -22.71 1.70
C ASP A 27 14.20 -21.65 0.60
N PRO A 28 13.56 -21.90 -0.55
CA PRO A 28 13.45 -20.88 -1.57
C PRO A 28 12.86 -19.62 -0.90
N GLU A 29 13.58 -18.51 -1.04
CA GLU A 29 13.02 -17.21 -0.63
C GLU A 29 11.63 -17.12 -1.24
N PRO A 30 10.62 -16.67 -0.45
CA PRO A 30 9.30 -16.48 -1.00
C PRO A 30 9.43 -15.56 -2.22
N GLU A 31 9.02 -16.07 -3.39
CA GLU A 31 8.96 -15.25 -4.60
C GLU A 31 8.15 -14.00 -4.26
N GLU A 32 8.78 -12.83 -4.33
CA GLU A 32 8.05 -11.58 -4.24
C GLU A 32 6.95 -11.63 -5.31
N PRO A 33 5.69 -11.33 -4.95
CA PRO A 33 4.63 -11.31 -5.93
C PRO A 33 5.06 -10.40 -7.09
N ALA A 34 4.96 -10.92 -8.31
CA ALA A 34 5.31 -10.16 -9.51
C ALA A 34 4.63 -8.78 -9.42
N ALA A 35 5.41 -7.70 -9.60
CA ALA A 35 4.87 -6.36 -9.56
C ALA A 35 3.70 -6.27 -10.55
N GLU A 36 2.53 -5.86 -10.07
CA GLU A 36 1.38 -5.63 -10.93
C GLU A 36 1.73 -4.54 -11.95
N VAL A 37 1.45 -4.80 -13.21
CA VAL A 37 1.73 -3.87 -14.30
C VAL A 37 0.49 -3.04 -14.58
N PHE A 38 0.68 -1.73 -14.74
CA PHE A 38 -0.40 -0.84 -15.15
C PHE A 38 -1.04 -1.31 -16.47
N THR A 39 -2.37 -1.34 -16.49
CA THR A 39 -3.17 -1.63 -17.68
C THR A 39 -4.23 -0.54 -17.82
N PHE A 40 -4.26 0.10 -19.00
CA PHE A 40 -5.29 1.08 -19.33
C PHE A 40 -6.69 0.44 -19.31
N ARG A 41 -7.65 1.16 -18.76
CA ARG A 41 -9.06 0.75 -18.68
C ARG A 41 -9.94 1.71 -19.44
N GLU A 42 -10.64 1.22 -20.45
CA GLU A 42 -11.57 2.02 -21.25
C GLU A 42 -12.82 2.46 -20.47
N ASP A 43 -13.18 1.71 -19.43
CA ASP A 43 -14.33 2.00 -18.57
C ASP A 43 -14.07 3.11 -17.53
N VAL A 44 -12.80 3.51 -17.33
CA VAL A 44 -12.42 4.61 -16.43
C VAL A 44 -12.41 5.92 -17.21
N PRO A 45 -13.22 6.93 -16.82
CA PRO A 45 -13.30 8.19 -17.55
C PRO A 45 -12.16 9.15 -17.25
N LEU A 46 -10.94 8.66 -17.36
CA LEU A 46 -9.70 9.41 -17.27
C LEU A 46 -8.83 9.09 -18.49
N SER A 47 -8.00 10.05 -18.91
CA SER A 47 -6.99 9.81 -19.94
C SER A 47 -6.02 8.70 -19.50
N ALA A 48 -5.36 8.06 -20.47
CA ALA A 48 -4.35 7.04 -20.18
C ALA A 48 -3.24 7.59 -19.27
N GLU A 49 -2.81 8.83 -19.50
CA GLU A 49 -1.81 9.51 -18.68
C GLU A 49 -2.27 9.66 -17.23
N LEU A 50 -3.50 10.13 -16.99
CA LEU A 50 -4.02 10.30 -15.64
C LEU A 50 -4.29 8.97 -14.93
N GLN A 51 -4.67 7.94 -15.67
CA GLN A 51 -4.80 6.60 -15.11
C GLN A 51 -3.45 6.05 -14.65
N GLU A 52 -2.38 6.27 -15.43
CA GLU A 52 -1.03 5.84 -15.07
C GLU A 52 -0.51 6.60 -13.85
N VAL A 53 -0.72 7.92 -13.81
CA VAL A 53 -0.39 8.75 -12.63
C VAL A 53 -1.10 8.24 -11.38
N LEU A 54 -2.39 7.92 -11.49
CA LEU A 54 -3.18 7.36 -10.38
C LEU A 54 -2.65 6.00 -9.95
N TRP A 55 -2.34 5.14 -10.91
CA TRP A 55 -1.76 3.82 -10.63
C TRP A 55 -0.44 3.93 -9.89
N ASP A 56 0.47 4.74 -10.39
CA ASP A 56 1.80 4.95 -9.79
C ASP A 56 1.70 5.51 -8.37
N ALA A 57 0.82 6.50 -8.16
CA ALA A 57 0.57 7.06 -6.83
C ALA A 57 0.01 6.00 -5.86
N CYS A 58 -0.92 5.17 -6.33
CA CYS A 58 -1.49 4.08 -5.54
C CYS A 58 -0.43 3.02 -5.18
N GLN A 59 0.48 2.68 -6.10
CA GLN A 59 1.58 1.76 -5.83
C GLN A 59 2.55 2.35 -4.81
N GLU A 60 2.93 3.61 -4.98
CA GLU A 60 3.86 4.30 -4.07
C GLU A 60 3.32 4.38 -2.64
N HIS A 61 2.06 4.73 -2.49
CA HIS A 61 1.42 4.94 -1.19
C HIS A 61 0.65 3.73 -0.66
N LYS A 62 0.66 2.61 -1.38
CA LYS A 62 -0.04 1.37 -1.01
C LYS A 62 -1.55 1.58 -0.78
N VAL A 63 -2.16 2.34 -1.67
CA VAL A 63 -3.60 2.56 -1.72
C VAL A 63 -4.19 1.65 -2.81
N GLU A 64 -5.29 1.00 -2.51
CA GLU A 64 -6.00 0.17 -3.50
C GLU A 64 -6.50 1.06 -4.66
N TYR A 65 -6.20 0.66 -5.89
CA TYR A 65 -6.59 1.42 -7.09
C TYR A 65 -8.10 1.62 -7.19
N ALA A 66 -8.88 0.58 -6.91
CA ALA A 66 -10.34 0.67 -6.91
C ALA A 66 -10.88 1.65 -5.85
N LEU A 67 -10.25 1.72 -4.68
CA LEU A 67 -10.59 2.69 -3.65
C LEU A 67 -10.35 4.13 -4.12
N ALA A 68 -9.20 4.37 -4.75
CA ALA A 68 -8.88 5.68 -5.31
C ALA A 68 -9.85 6.09 -6.44
N LEU A 69 -10.24 5.15 -7.31
CA LEU A 69 -11.27 5.39 -8.33
C LEU A 69 -12.63 5.72 -7.71
N GLY A 70 -13.04 4.99 -6.68
CA GLY A 70 -14.27 5.26 -5.94
C GLY A 70 -14.27 6.63 -5.27
N LEU A 71 -13.12 7.05 -4.76
CA LEU A 71 -12.92 8.36 -4.15
C LEU A 71 -13.06 9.48 -5.21
N ILE A 72 -12.40 9.36 -6.35
CA ILE A 72 -12.49 10.31 -7.46
C ILE A 72 -13.92 10.41 -8.00
N GLU A 73 -14.58 9.27 -8.19
CA GLU A 73 -15.98 9.26 -8.62
C GLU A 73 -16.89 10.03 -7.65
N THR A 74 -16.74 9.77 -6.36
CA THR A 74 -17.54 10.42 -5.32
C THR A 74 -17.24 11.91 -5.23
N GLU A 75 -15.99 12.32 -5.33
CA GLU A 75 -15.55 13.71 -5.17
C GLU A 75 -15.88 14.59 -6.38
N SER A 76 -15.62 14.10 -7.57
CA SER A 76 -15.65 14.94 -8.78
C SER A 76 -16.43 14.33 -9.95
N SER A 77 -16.88 13.08 -9.86
CA SER A 77 -17.36 12.31 -11.02
C SER A 77 -16.35 12.32 -12.18
N PHE A 78 -15.08 12.21 -11.86
CA PHE A 78 -13.95 12.25 -12.81
C PHE A 78 -13.80 13.59 -13.56
N ASN A 79 -14.35 14.68 -13.03
CA ASN A 79 -14.18 16.00 -13.61
C ASN A 79 -12.96 16.71 -13.01
N PRO A 80 -11.87 16.91 -13.79
CA PRO A 80 -10.67 17.56 -13.27
C PRO A 80 -10.86 19.06 -12.98
N GLU A 81 -11.96 19.66 -13.47
CA GLU A 81 -12.29 21.08 -13.27
C GLU A 81 -13.39 21.30 -12.21
N ALA A 82 -13.79 20.22 -11.50
CA ALA A 82 -14.79 20.35 -10.45
C ALA A 82 -14.34 21.28 -9.32
N VAL A 83 -15.22 22.18 -8.92
CA VAL A 83 -15.01 23.07 -7.78
C VAL A 83 -16.26 23.05 -6.91
N SER A 84 -16.10 22.75 -5.62
CA SER A 84 -17.20 22.80 -4.66
C SER A 84 -17.51 24.23 -4.23
N TYR A 85 -18.67 24.43 -3.60
CA TYR A 85 -19.05 25.76 -3.12
C TYR A 85 -18.14 26.30 -2.01
N VAL A 86 -17.38 25.43 -1.33
CA VAL A 86 -16.36 25.81 -0.33
C VAL A 86 -14.97 25.97 -0.92
N GLY A 87 -14.81 25.77 -2.24
CA GLY A 87 -13.56 25.98 -2.96
C GLY A 87 -12.65 24.75 -3.06
N CYS A 88 -13.05 23.58 -2.60
CA CYS A 88 -12.33 22.34 -2.90
C CYS A 88 -12.36 22.07 -4.40
N TYR A 89 -11.27 21.62 -4.97
CA TYR A 89 -11.13 21.57 -6.43
C TYR A 89 -10.44 20.31 -6.91
N GLY A 90 -10.68 20.01 -8.20
CA GLY A 90 -10.02 18.95 -8.95
C GLY A 90 -10.62 17.58 -8.73
N LEU A 91 -9.98 16.57 -9.28
CA LEU A 91 -10.44 15.18 -9.27
C LEU A 91 -10.67 14.64 -7.86
N MET A 92 -9.82 15.02 -6.92
CA MET A 92 -9.87 14.54 -5.54
C MET A 92 -10.38 15.59 -4.54
N GLN A 93 -10.86 16.73 -5.03
CA GLN A 93 -11.48 17.80 -4.25
C GLN A 93 -10.62 18.23 -3.06
N LEU A 94 -9.44 18.79 -3.36
CA LEU A 94 -8.51 19.27 -2.35
C LEU A 94 -8.86 20.69 -1.91
N ASN A 95 -8.79 20.92 -0.60
CA ASN A 95 -9.07 22.22 -0.02
C ASN A 95 -7.86 23.15 -0.16
N PRO A 96 -7.97 24.31 -0.83
CA PRO A 96 -6.84 25.23 -1.02
C PRO A 96 -6.34 25.87 0.28
N ASP A 97 -7.05 25.75 1.39
CA ASP A 97 -6.56 26.17 2.71
C ASP A 97 -5.45 25.24 3.23
N TYR A 98 -5.39 24.00 2.75
CA TYR A 98 -4.43 22.97 3.18
C TYR A 98 -3.53 22.44 2.09
N PHE A 99 -3.87 22.67 0.83
CA PHE A 99 -3.14 22.23 -0.33
C PHE A 99 -2.86 23.39 -1.29
N PRO A 100 -1.83 23.33 -2.15
CA PRO A 100 -1.62 24.34 -3.17
C PRO A 100 -2.86 24.52 -4.05
N ALA A 101 -3.18 25.78 -4.41
CA ALA A 101 -4.42 26.15 -5.09
C ALA A 101 -4.38 25.99 -6.62
N ASP A 102 -3.23 25.64 -7.18
CA ASP A 102 -2.94 25.66 -8.64
C ASP A 102 -2.39 24.33 -9.15
N LEU A 103 -2.73 23.21 -8.47
CA LEU A 103 -2.29 21.90 -8.88
C LEU A 103 -2.90 21.49 -10.23
N SER A 104 -2.07 20.91 -11.10
CA SER A 104 -2.55 20.22 -12.29
C SER A 104 -3.42 19.00 -11.92
N PRO A 105 -4.21 18.44 -12.84
CA PRO A 105 -4.94 17.20 -12.58
C PRO A 105 -4.05 16.06 -12.10
N ALA A 106 -2.87 15.89 -12.67
CA ALA A 106 -1.90 14.88 -12.23
C ALA A 106 -1.41 15.13 -10.80
N GLU A 107 -1.05 16.36 -10.47
CA GLU A 107 -0.63 16.74 -9.13
C GLU A 107 -1.78 16.62 -8.12
N ASN A 108 -3.01 16.96 -8.51
CA ASN A 108 -4.20 16.78 -7.67
C ASN A 108 -4.37 15.31 -7.27
N ILE A 109 -4.21 14.38 -8.22
CA ILE A 109 -4.21 12.94 -7.95
C ILE A 109 -3.10 12.56 -6.97
N GLN A 110 -1.87 13.00 -7.21
CA GLN A 110 -0.72 12.65 -6.37
C GLN A 110 -0.90 13.13 -4.93
N TYR A 111 -1.31 14.36 -4.73
CA TYR A 111 -1.61 14.90 -3.40
C TYR A 111 -2.80 14.20 -2.72
N GLY A 112 -3.85 13.94 -3.46
CA GLY A 112 -5.05 13.29 -2.94
C GLY A 112 -4.81 11.85 -2.51
N VAL A 113 -4.06 11.08 -3.29
CA VAL A 113 -3.68 9.70 -2.93
C VAL A 113 -2.76 9.69 -1.72
N ALA A 114 -1.78 10.59 -1.65
CA ALA A 114 -0.94 10.74 -0.46
C ALA A 114 -1.77 11.10 0.78
N PHE A 115 -2.78 11.93 0.63
CA PHE A 115 -3.65 12.35 1.73
C PHE A 115 -4.53 11.22 2.27
N ILE A 116 -5.18 10.44 1.39
CA ILE A 116 -5.93 9.27 1.87
C ILE A 116 -5.02 8.20 2.46
N ALA A 117 -3.81 8.02 1.92
CA ALA A 117 -2.82 7.12 2.50
C ALA A 117 -2.42 7.51 3.92
N GLU A 118 -2.22 8.81 4.16
CA GLU A 118 -1.96 9.35 5.50
C GLU A 118 -3.11 9.05 6.47
N LYS A 119 -4.35 9.21 6.02
CA LYS A 119 -5.53 8.88 6.84
C LYS A 119 -5.65 7.38 7.11
N LEU A 120 -5.37 6.55 6.12
CA LEU A 120 -5.34 5.10 6.31
C LEU A 120 -4.29 4.69 7.36
N ASP A 121 -3.13 5.31 7.34
CA ASP A 121 -2.08 5.08 8.33
C ASP A 121 -2.51 5.58 9.72
N GLN A 122 -3.04 6.78 9.80
CA GLN A 122 -3.53 7.39 11.04
C GLN A 122 -4.59 6.54 11.75
N TYR A 123 -5.46 5.90 10.99
CA TYR A 123 -6.54 5.07 11.51
C TYR A 123 -6.27 3.56 11.40
N ALA A 124 -5.00 3.18 11.30
CA ALA A 124 -4.53 1.79 11.33
C ALA A 124 -5.23 0.88 10.30
N GLY A 125 -5.45 1.37 9.09
CA GLY A 125 -6.08 0.64 8.00
C GLY A 125 -7.62 0.58 8.07
N ASN A 126 -8.26 1.27 9.01
CA ASN A 126 -9.72 1.38 9.04
C ASN A 126 -10.19 2.31 7.92
N VAL A 127 -10.65 1.74 6.80
CA VAL A 127 -11.06 2.48 5.61
C VAL A 127 -12.21 3.42 5.89
N GLY A 128 -13.21 3.00 6.65
CA GLY A 128 -14.36 3.84 7.02
C GLY A 128 -13.95 5.08 7.80
N ALA A 129 -13.08 4.93 8.78
CA ALA A 129 -12.55 6.04 9.58
C ALA A 129 -11.67 6.96 8.73
N ALA A 130 -10.79 6.39 7.89
CA ALA A 130 -9.90 7.16 7.02
C ALA A 130 -10.67 8.00 5.99
N LEU A 131 -11.68 7.43 5.35
CA LEU A 131 -12.54 8.15 4.39
C LEU A 131 -13.37 9.25 5.09
N THR A 132 -13.89 8.97 6.27
CA THR A 132 -14.58 9.98 7.07
C THR A 132 -13.66 11.15 7.38
N ALA A 133 -12.43 10.87 7.80
CA ALA A 133 -11.42 11.90 8.08
C ALA A 133 -10.97 12.65 6.81
N TYR A 134 -10.86 11.96 5.68
CA TYR A 134 -10.59 12.59 4.39
C TYR A 134 -11.60 13.69 4.06
N ASN A 135 -12.88 13.40 4.25
CA ASN A 135 -13.97 14.33 3.97
C ASN A 135 -14.16 15.40 5.04
N ALA A 136 -14.09 15.04 6.31
CA ALA A 136 -14.47 15.90 7.44
C ALA A 136 -13.27 16.47 8.22
N GLY A 137 -12.05 16.07 7.91
CA GLY A 137 -10.84 16.48 8.62
C GLY A 137 -10.48 15.60 9.81
N HIS A 138 -11.43 14.86 10.36
CA HIS A 138 -11.24 13.88 11.44
C HIS A 138 -12.34 12.82 11.38
N ASP A 139 -12.16 11.72 12.09
CA ASP A 139 -13.21 10.71 12.19
C ASP A 139 -14.34 11.17 13.11
N THR A 140 -15.43 11.61 12.50
CA THR A 140 -16.66 12.06 13.20
C THR A 140 -17.53 10.89 13.66
N GLY A 141 -17.28 9.67 13.20
CA GLY A 141 -18.15 8.52 13.36
C GLY A 141 -19.29 8.42 12.34
N ASN A 142 -19.57 9.47 11.57
CA ASN A 142 -20.54 9.45 10.48
C ASN A 142 -19.95 8.73 9.25
N ARG A 143 -20.54 7.63 8.84
CA ARG A 143 -20.06 6.77 7.75
C ARG A 143 -20.77 6.95 6.40
N GLU A 144 -21.69 7.90 6.30
CA GLU A 144 -22.49 8.11 5.06
C GLU A 144 -21.58 8.36 3.84
N TYR A 145 -20.62 9.25 3.97
CA TYR A 145 -19.64 9.51 2.91
C TYR A 145 -18.75 8.29 2.63
N ALA A 146 -18.22 7.69 3.68
CA ALA A 146 -17.36 6.50 3.53
C ALA A 146 -18.06 5.34 2.86
N GLU A 147 -19.33 5.08 3.19
CA GLU A 147 -20.14 4.04 2.56
C GLU A 147 -20.37 4.32 1.08
N LYS A 148 -20.58 5.57 0.70
CA LYS A 148 -20.71 5.98 -0.70
C LYS A 148 -19.42 5.71 -1.49
N VAL A 149 -18.26 6.08 -0.95
CA VAL A 149 -16.96 5.81 -1.59
C VAL A 149 -16.71 4.31 -1.69
N MET A 150 -16.95 3.55 -0.63
CA MET A 150 -16.74 2.10 -0.63
C MET A 150 -17.66 1.38 -1.61
N ALA A 151 -18.90 1.82 -1.77
CA ALA A 151 -19.81 1.28 -2.78
C ALA A 151 -19.34 1.57 -4.20
N ALA A 152 -18.83 2.77 -4.44
CA ALA A 152 -18.22 3.11 -5.73
C ALA A 152 -16.96 2.28 -5.99
N ALA A 153 -16.09 2.12 -4.99
CA ALA A 153 -14.89 1.30 -5.10
C ALA A 153 -15.21 -0.16 -5.46
N GLU A 154 -16.26 -0.73 -4.88
CA GLU A 154 -16.70 -2.10 -5.19
C GLU A 154 -17.05 -2.27 -6.67
N ARG A 155 -17.69 -1.27 -7.29
CA ARG A 155 -17.97 -1.29 -8.73
C ARG A 155 -16.70 -1.23 -9.59
N TRP A 156 -15.63 -0.62 -9.09
CA TRP A 156 -14.35 -0.53 -9.80
C TRP A 156 -13.45 -1.76 -9.62
N ARG A 157 -13.72 -2.60 -8.62
CA ARG A 157 -13.02 -3.87 -8.48
C ARG A 157 -13.41 -4.77 -9.61
N THR A 158 -12.42 -5.20 -10.39
CA THR A 158 -12.59 -6.18 -11.45
C THR A 158 -12.25 -7.56 -10.94
N GLU A 159 -13.08 -8.50 -11.27
CA GLU A 159 -12.81 -9.92 -11.01
C GLU A 159 -11.66 -10.45 -11.87
#